data_2c6b5472a19828dcfc29319d0da8c4c7
#
_entry.id   2c6b5472a19828dcfc29319d0da8c4c7
#
_cell.length_a   1.000
_cell.length_b   1.000
_cell.length_c   1.000
_cell.angle_alpha   90.00
_cell.angle_beta   90.00
_cell.angle_gamma   90.00
#
_symmetry.space_group_name_H-M   'P 1'
#
loop_
_entity.id
_entity.type
_entity.pdbx_description
1 polymer ?
#
loop_
_entity_poly.entity_id
_entity_poly.type
_entity_poly.pdbx_seq_one_letter_code
_entity_poly.pdbx_strand_id
1 'polypeptide(L)'
;MTELIFVRHGESESNERGLFTGQADVSLSGLGEKQATALKNFILKEYTVDAVYSSDLKRARDTVLPIAKALHLPVQTNARLREIYGGLWEERPIRYIAENYEKDYMVWCENIGLARCTGGESMEEVQKRGIAAVGEIAEANVGKTVLIGTHAGFLRGMQCYWQGVPLERMKDIPWVPNASVTVVRYNGGTPALISLADVSFLQGVITELTKGI
;
A
#
# COMPACT_ATOMS: atom_id res chain seq x y z
N MET A 1 -7.43 19.03 -11.60
CA MET A 1 -7.25 18.38 -10.27
C MET A 1 -7.69 16.94 -10.40
N THR A 2 -6.93 15.99 -9.83
CA THR A 2 -7.25 14.55 -9.81
C THR A 2 -7.36 14.11 -8.36
N GLU A 3 -8.42 13.38 -8.01
CA GLU A 3 -8.55 12.76 -6.69
C GLU A 3 -8.09 11.31 -6.75
N LEU A 4 -7.14 10.94 -5.91
CA LEU A 4 -6.59 9.59 -5.83
C LEU A 4 -6.98 8.97 -4.50
N ILE A 5 -7.66 7.83 -4.56
CA ILE A 5 -8.09 7.03 -3.40
C ILE A 5 -7.18 5.82 -3.32
N PHE A 6 -6.21 5.87 -2.41
CA PHE A 6 -5.30 4.75 -2.19
C PHE A 6 -5.89 3.76 -1.19
N VAL A 7 -5.73 2.49 -1.49
CA VAL A 7 -6.13 1.38 -0.64
C VAL A 7 -4.93 0.48 -0.39
N ARG A 8 -4.57 0.25 0.88
CA ARG A 8 -3.72 -0.87 1.22
C ARG A 8 -4.51 -2.16 1.00
N HIS A 9 -3.88 -3.18 0.41
CA HIS A 9 -4.52 -4.48 0.25
C HIS A 9 -5.11 -5.02 1.57
N GLY A 10 -6.16 -5.84 1.49
CA GLY A 10 -6.70 -6.59 2.61
C GLY A 10 -5.64 -7.54 3.20
N GLU A 11 -5.91 -8.11 4.37
CA GLU A 11 -5.00 -9.07 4.99
C GLU A 11 -4.66 -10.20 4.00
N SER A 12 -3.38 -10.54 3.90
CA SER A 12 -2.89 -11.64 3.07
C SER A 12 -2.53 -12.87 3.92
N GLU A 13 -2.43 -14.03 3.28
CA GLU A 13 -1.96 -15.26 3.93
C GLU A 13 -0.59 -15.09 4.62
N SER A 14 0.31 -14.28 4.04
CA SER A 14 1.61 -13.98 4.68
C SER A 14 1.46 -13.04 5.87
N ASN A 15 0.51 -12.08 5.86
CA ASN A 15 0.22 -11.25 7.03
C ASN A 15 -0.31 -12.11 8.19
N GLU A 16 -1.26 -13.03 7.93
CA GLU A 16 -1.81 -13.96 8.92
C GLU A 16 -0.71 -14.82 9.54
N ARG A 17 0.28 -15.24 8.73
CA ARG A 17 1.41 -16.08 9.18
C ARG A 17 2.58 -15.29 9.77
N GLY A 18 2.55 -13.96 9.79
CA GLY A 18 3.62 -13.11 10.29
C GLY A 18 4.92 -13.17 9.47
N LEU A 19 4.79 -13.33 8.14
CA LEU A 19 5.94 -13.39 7.22
C LEU A 19 6.19 -12.03 6.57
N PHE A 20 7.45 -11.76 6.24
CA PHE A 20 7.81 -10.62 5.39
C PHE A 20 7.40 -10.94 3.94
N THR A 21 6.36 -10.27 3.46
CA THR A 21 5.76 -10.63 2.17
C THR A 21 6.56 -10.11 0.98
N GLY A 22 7.02 -8.85 1.03
CA GLY A 22 7.67 -8.20 -0.10
C GLY A 22 6.85 -8.27 -1.38
N GLN A 23 7.45 -8.70 -2.49
CA GLN A 23 6.79 -8.90 -3.79
C GLN A 23 6.35 -10.35 -4.04
N ALA A 24 6.46 -11.25 -3.05
CA ALA A 24 5.84 -12.56 -3.16
C ALA A 24 4.35 -12.45 -3.49
N ASP A 25 3.89 -13.23 -4.47
CA ASP A 25 2.54 -13.12 -5.03
C ASP A 25 1.54 -14.01 -4.29
N VAL A 26 1.22 -13.61 -3.06
CA VAL A 26 0.31 -14.31 -2.15
C VAL A 26 -1.14 -13.81 -2.29
N SER A 27 -2.10 -14.69 -1.94
CA SER A 27 -3.52 -14.38 -1.94
C SER A 27 -3.96 -13.60 -0.69
N LEU A 28 -5.18 -13.07 -0.71
CA LEU A 28 -5.86 -12.59 0.49
C LEU A 28 -6.14 -13.76 1.42
N SER A 29 -6.14 -13.50 2.75
CA SER A 29 -6.68 -14.41 3.74
C SER A 29 -8.22 -14.36 3.73
N GLY A 30 -8.87 -15.27 4.46
CA GLY A 30 -10.33 -15.22 4.65
C GLY A 30 -10.80 -13.92 5.32
N LEU A 31 -9.99 -13.29 6.17
CA LEU A 31 -10.27 -11.97 6.73
C LEU A 31 -10.09 -10.88 5.66
N GLY A 32 -9.04 -10.97 4.84
CA GLY A 32 -8.79 -10.04 3.75
C GLY A 32 -9.92 -9.98 2.72
N GLU A 33 -10.56 -11.11 2.41
CA GLU A 33 -11.74 -11.16 1.53
C GLU A 33 -12.96 -10.43 2.14
N LYS A 34 -13.17 -10.58 3.46
CA LYS A 34 -14.21 -9.84 4.19
C LYS A 34 -13.91 -8.33 4.19
N GLN A 35 -12.64 -7.96 4.38
CA GLN A 35 -12.19 -6.56 4.30
C GLN A 35 -12.42 -5.98 2.91
N ALA A 36 -12.10 -6.69 1.84
CA ALA A 36 -12.37 -6.26 0.46
C ALA A 36 -13.87 -6.07 0.19
N THR A 37 -14.72 -6.90 0.81
CA THR A 37 -16.18 -6.77 0.72
C THR A 37 -16.68 -5.52 1.45
N ALA A 38 -16.19 -5.26 2.67
CA ALA A 38 -16.52 -4.05 3.44
C ALA A 38 -16.05 -2.79 2.72
N LEU A 39 -14.82 -2.81 2.21
CA LEU A 39 -14.25 -1.73 1.39
C LEU A 39 -15.10 -1.43 0.16
N LYS A 40 -15.54 -2.46 -0.57
CA LYS A 40 -16.42 -2.28 -1.73
C LYS A 40 -17.67 -1.50 -1.35
N ASN A 41 -18.35 -1.89 -0.30
CA ASN A 41 -19.58 -1.23 0.14
C ASN A 41 -19.33 0.24 0.53
N PHE A 42 -18.22 0.51 1.22
CA PHE A 42 -17.80 1.85 1.59
C PHE A 42 -17.49 2.72 0.36
N ILE A 43 -16.65 2.25 -0.55
CA ILE A 43 -16.25 3.02 -1.73
C ILE A 43 -17.47 3.33 -2.62
N LEU A 44 -18.34 2.35 -2.88
CA LEU A 44 -19.53 2.56 -3.71
C LEU A 44 -20.53 3.54 -3.11
N LYS A 45 -20.53 3.69 -1.78
CA LYS A 45 -21.41 4.63 -1.07
C LYS A 45 -20.84 6.04 -1.04
N GLU A 46 -19.55 6.18 -0.78
CA GLU A 46 -18.94 7.49 -0.46
C GLU A 46 -18.28 8.16 -1.67
N TYR A 47 -17.97 7.42 -2.75
CA TYR A 47 -17.18 7.93 -3.88
C TYR A 47 -17.78 7.56 -5.23
N THR A 48 -17.63 8.46 -6.20
CA THR A 48 -17.81 8.16 -7.63
C THR A 48 -16.44 7.90 -8.22
N VAL A 49 -16.14 6.66 -8.62
CA VAL A 49 -14.84 6.27 -9.14
C VAL A 49 -14.90 6.15 -10.66
N ASP A 50 -13.98 6.82 -11.35
CA ASP A 50 -13.90 6.87 -12.83
C ASP A 50 -12.88 5.90 -13.42
N ALA A 51 -11.87 5.50 -12.62
CA ALA A 51 -10.83 4.56 -13.06
C ALA A 51 -10.27 3.77 -11.88
N VAL A 52 -9.83 2.53 -12.15
CA VAL A 52 -9.22 1.65 -11.13
C VAL A 52 -7.84 1.22 -11.59
N TYR A 53 -6.85 1.51 -10.76
CA TYR A 53 -5.47 1.03 -10.90
C TYR A 53 -5.12 0.10 -9.74
N SER A 54 -4.12 -0.75 -9.94
CA SER A 54 -3.60 -1.59 -8.87
C SER A 54 -2.16 -1.99 -9.12
N SER A 55 -1.42 -2.27 -8.04
CA SER A 55 -0.31 -3.21 -8.12
C SER A 55 -0.80 -4.49 -8.80
N ASP A 56 0.05 -5.13 -9.56
CA ASP A 56 -0.26 -6.39 -10.24
C ASP A 56 -0.19 -7.62 -9.32
N LEU A 57 0.30 -7.45 -8.06
CA LEU A 57 0.28 -8.51 -7.05
C LEU A 57 -1.17 -8.84 -6.65
N LYS A 58 -1.47 -10.15 -6.57
CA LYS A 58 -2.81 -10.69 -6.34
C LYS A 58 -3.55 -9.99 -5.21
N ARG A 59 -2.94 -9.94 -4.00
CA ARG A 59 -3.58 -9.35 -2.82
C ARG A 59 -4.07 -7.91 -3.03
N ALA A 60 -3.31 -7.07 -3.75
CA ALA A 60 -3.71 -5.68 -4.03
C ALA A 60 -4.81 -5.62 -5.09
N ARG A 61 -4.64 -6.38 -6.19
CA ARG A 61 -5.61 -6.48 -7.25
C ARG A 61 -6.94 -7.04 -6.75
N ASP A 62 -6.91 -8.14 -5.99
CA ASP A 62 -8.11 -8.83 -5.53
C ASP A 62 -8.87 -8.02 -4.45
N THR A 63 -8.19 -7.10 -3.76
CA THR A 63 -8.83 -6.12 -2.86
C THR A 63 -9.71 -5.11 -3.61
N VAL A 64 -9.28 -4.60 -4.76
CA VAL A 64 -10.03 -3.59 -5.53
C VAL A 64 -10.93 -4.20 -6.61
N LEU A 65 -10.72 -5.44 -6.98
CA LEU A 65 -11.47 -6.13 -8.03
C LEU A 65 -12.99 -6.18 -7.79
N PRO A 66 -13.51 -6.39 -6.56
CA PRO A 66 -14.95 -6.33 -6.30
C PRO A 66 -15.58 -4.97 -6.60
N ILE A 67 -14.82 -3.89 -6.39
CA ILE A 67 -15.25 -2.51 -6.70
C ILE A 67 -15.26 -2.31 -8.21
N ALA A 68 -14.16 -2.65 -8.89
CA ALA A 68 -14.03 -2.54 -10.34
C ALA A 68 -15.16 -3.29 -11.08
N LYS A 69 -15.48 -4.51 -10.63
CA LYS A 69 -16.58 -5.31 -11.19
C LYS A 69 -17.95 -4.63 -11.01
N ALA A 70 -18.22 -4.07 -9.82
CA ALA A 70 -19.49 -3.39 -9.55
C ALA A 70 -19.68 -2.12 -10.38
N LEU A 71 -18.57 -1.45 -10.73
CA LEU A 71 -18.55 -0.24 -11.55
C LEU A 71 -18.38 -0.52 -13.05
N HIS A 72 -18.23 -1.79 -13.46
CA HIS A 72 -17.92 -2.20 -14.84
C HIS A 72 -16.64 -1.54 -15.39
N LEU A 73 -15.64 -1.27 -14.51
CA LEU A 73 -14.37 -0.69 -14.89
C LEU A 73 -13.27 -1.76 -14.98
N PRO A 74 -12.31 -1.66 -15.92
CA PRO A 74 -11.14 -2.53 -15.94
C PRO A 74 -10.18 -2.15 -14.79
N VAL A 75 -9.49 -3.15 -14.23
CA VAL A 75 -8.35 -2.90 -13.32
C VAL A 75 -7.09 -2.76 -14.16
N GLN A 76 -6.51 -1.56 -14.18
CA GLN A 76 -5.24 -1.27 -14.85
C GLN A 76 -4.08 -1.59 -13.89
N THR A 77 -3.26 -2.57 -14.22
CA THR A 77 -2.14 -2.97 -13.36
C THR A 77 -0.86 -2.20 -13.68
N ASN A 78 -0.10 -1.85 -12.61
CA ASN A 78 1.19 -1.19 -12.74
C ASN A 78 2.18 -1.74 -11.70
N ALA A 79 3.24 -2.41 -12.15
CA ALA A 79 4.25 -3.00 -11.27
C ALA A 79 4.99 -1.98 -10.39
N ARG A 80 5.02 -0.69 -10.78
CA ARG A 80 5.61 0.37 -9.96
C ARG A 80 4.79 0.71 -8.71
N LEU A 81 3.56 0.17 -8.58
CA LEU A 81 2.72 0.25 -7.37
C LEU A 81 2.96 -0.90 -6.40
N ARG A 82 3.87 -1.85 -6.70
CA ARG A 82 4.20 -2.98 -5.83
C ARG A 82 4.78 -2.55 -4.49
N GLU A 83 4.71 -3.45 -3.52
CA GLU A 83 5.43 -3.37 -2.25
C GLU A 83 6.96 -3.31 -2.48
N ILE A 84 7.73 -2.99 -1.45
CA ILE A 84 9.18 -3.11 -1.48
C ILE A 84 9.57 -4.54 -1.87
N TYR A 85 10.54 -4.67 -2.79
CA TYR A 85 11.13 -5.98 -3.09
C TYR A 85 12.01 -6.40 -1.92
N GLY A 86 11.58 -7.47 -1.24
CA GLY A 86 12.24 -7.95 -0.03
C GLY A 86 13.53 -8.73 -0.26
N GLY A 87 13.82 -9.14 -1.51
CA GLY A 87 15.00 -9.94 -1.81
C GLY A 87 15.03 -11.23 -1.01
N LEU A 88 16.07 -11.42 -0.20
CA LEU A 88 16.27 -12.62 0.62
C LEU A 88 15.33 -12.71 1.84
N TRP A 89 14.58 -11.65 2.13
CA TRP A 89 13.63 -11.61 3.24
C TRP A 89 12.25 -12.15 2.86
N GLU A 90 11.95 -12.26 1.56
CA GLU A 90 10.60 -12.66 1.11
C GLU A 90 10.19 -14.02 1.64
N GLU A 91 8.94 -14.09 2.16
CA GLU A 91 8.33 -15.26 2.77
C GLU A 91 9.09 -15.84 3.96
N ARG A 92 9.95 -15.04 4.60
CA ARG A 92 10.66 -15.43 5.82
C ARG A 92 9.96 -14.89 7.06
N PRO A 93 9.95 -15.66 8.16
CA PRO A 93 9.56 -15.14 9.47
C PRO A 93 10.49 -14.00 9.88
N ILE A 94 9.95 -12.97 10.53
CA ILE A 94 10.74 -11.81 10.99
C ILE A 94 11.94 -12.24 11.85
N ARG A 95 11.74 -13.24 12.73
CA ARG A 95 12.84 -13.79 13.54
C ARG A 95 13.98 -14.33 12.68
N TYR A 96 13.67 -15.06 11.59
CA TYR A 96 14.70 -15.57 10.68
C TYR A 96 15.49 -14.42 10.03
N ILE A 97 14.82 -13.35 9.63
CA ILE A 97 15.48 -12.17 9.05
C ILE A 97 16.42 -11.53 10.06
N ALA A 98 15.97 -11.33 11.31
CA ALA A 98 16.77 -10.75 12.38
C ALA A 98 18.03 -11.58 12.69
N GLU A 99 17.93 -12.91 12.63
CA GLU A 99 19.05 -13.83 12.92
C GLU A 99 20.04 -13.96 11.76
N ASN A 100 19.58 -13.87 10.49
CA ASN A 100 20.42 -14.17 9.33
C ASN A 100 20.87 -12.92 8.55
N TYR A 101 20.18 -11.79 8.71
CA TYR A 101 20.45 -10.52 8.03
C TYR A 101 20.50 -9.36 9.02
N GLU A 102 21.09 -9.57 10.19
CA GLU A 102 21.08 -8.70 11.37
C GLU A 102 21.38 -7.24 11.01
N LYS A 103 22.45 -6.97 10.26
CA LYS A 103 22.88 -5.59 9.93
C LYS A 103 21.80 -4.81 9.19
N ASP A 104 21.24 -5.38 8.14
CA ASP A 104 20.23 -4.72 7.32
C ASP A 104 18.91 -4.63 8.07
N TYR A 105 18.57 -5.66 8.86
CA TYR A 105 17.36 -5.69 9.68
C TYR A 105 17.42 -4.68 10.84
N MET A 106 18.57 -4.44 11.45
CA MET A 106 18.72 -3.38 12.46
C MET A 106 18.42 -2.01 11.87
N VAL A 107 18.94 -1.70 10.66
CA VAL A 107 18.59 -0.45 9.97
C VAL A 107 17.09 -0.35 9.71
N TRP A 108 16.44 -1.44 9.31
CA TRP A 108 15.00 -1.50 9.15
C TRP A 108 14.24 -1.15 10.43
N CYS A 109 14.65 -1.69 11.56
CA CYS A 109 14.01 -1.44 12.85
C CYS A 109 14.26 -0.02 13.37
N GLU A 110 15.49 0.49 13.22
CA GLU A 110 15.89 1.80 13.75
C GLU A 110 15.43 2.95 12.86
N ASN A 111 15.55 2.78 11.53
CA ASN A 111 15.20 3.79 10.55
C ASN A 111 14.84 3.18 9.19
N ILE A 112 13.62 2.69 9.06
CA ILE A 112 13.11 2.05 7.84
C ILE A 112 13.30 2.91 6.57
N GLY A 113 13.26 4.23 6.68
CA GLY A 113 13.43 5.15 5.55
C GLY A 113 14.83 5.09 4.91
N LEU A 114 15.84 4.63 5.67
CA LEU A 114 17.21 4.42 5.20
C LEU A 114 17.51 2.94 4.89
N ALA A 115 16.56 2.07 5.15
CA ALA A 115 16.76 0.63 5.01
C ALA A 115 16.77 0.18 3.56
N ARG A 116 17.55 -0.88 3.33
CA ARG A 116 17.52 -1.72 2.12
C ARG A 116 17.32 -3.17 2.56
N CYS A 117 16.36 -3.86 1.97
CA CYS A 117 16.25 -5.30 2.16
C CYS A 117 17.46 -6.01 1.54
N THR A 118 18.01 -7.02 2.20
CA THR A 118 19.19 -7.77 1.70
C THR A 118 18.88 -8.38 0.32
N GLY A 119 19.60 -7.92 -0.71
CA GLY A 119 19.34 -8.32 -2.10
C GLY A 119 18.04 -7.78 -2.70
N GLY A 120 17.41 -6.82 -2.05
CA GLY A 120 16.16 -6.20 -2.47
C GLY A 120 16.26 -4.68 -2.68
N GLU A 121 15.08 -4.01 -2.64
CA GLU A 121 14.96 -2.56 -2.78
C GLU A 121 15.27 -1.82 -1.47
N SER A 122 15.65 -0.54 -1.60
CA SER A 122 15.60 0.45 -0.53
C SER A 122 14.24 1.18 -0.51
N MET A 123 13.91 1.80 0.61
CA MET A 123 12.72 2.67 0.70
C MET A 123 12.80 3.89 -0.21
N GLU A 124 14.01 4.39 -0.50
CA GLU A 124 14.23 5.47 -1.47
C GLU A 124 13.83 5.03 -2.89
N GLU A 125 14.22 3.83 -3.31
CA GLU A 125 13.84 3.29 -4.62
C GLU A 125 12.32 3.10 -4.72
N VAL A 126 11.68 2.60 -3.66
CA VAL A 126 10.21 2.46 -3.59
C VAL A 126 9.53 3.81 -3.72
N GLN A 127 9.97 4.83 -2.95
CA GLN A 127 9.40 6.17 -3.01
C GLN A 127 9.59 6.79 -4.40
N LYS A 128 10.78 6.70 -4.97
CA LYS A 128 11.09 7.25 -6.30
C LYS A 128 10.21 6.68 -7.41
N ARG A 129 10.07 5.34 -7.46
CA ARG A 129 9.16 4.70 -8.44
C ARG A 129 7.69 5.02 -8.18
N GLY A 130 7.33 5.17 -6.91
CA GLY A 130 5.98 5.53 -6.48
C GLY A 130 5.59 6.95 -6.93
N ILE A 131 6.45 7.94 -6.67
CA ILE A 131 6.23 9.34 -7.09
C ILE A 131 6.03 9.41 -8.61
N ALA A 132 6.89 8.74 -9.39
CA ALA A 132 6.78 8.73 -10.84
C ALA A 132 5.45 8.08 -11.30
N ALA A 133 5.13 6.87 -10.80
CA ALA A 133 3.92 6.16 -11.21
C ALA A 133 2.63 6.89 -10.83
N VAL A 134 2.57 7.45 -9.62
CA VAL A 134 1.40 8.18 -9.13
C VAL A 134 1.23 9.51 -9.86
N GLY A 135 2.32 10.21 -10.17
CA GLY A 135 2.30 11.44 -10.97
C GLY A 135 1.71 11.19 -12.37
N GLU A 136 2.19 10.16 -13.07
CA GLU A 136 1.65 9.77 -14.38
C GLU A 136 0.16 9.38 -14.33
N ILE A 137 -0.25 8.64 -13.30
CA ILE A 137 -1.67 8.29 -13.12
C ILE A 137 -2.51 9.54 -12.88
N ALA A 138 -2.04 10.48 -12.06
CA ALA A 138 -2.73 11.73 -11.79
C ALA A 138 -2.88 12.61 -13.04
N GLU A 139 -1.84 12.71 -13.85
CA GLU A 139 -1.84 13.47 -15.11
C GLU A 139 -2.76 12.83 -16.17
N ALA A 140 -2.76 11.51 -16.30
CA ALA A 140 -3.62 10.79 -17.24
C ALA A 140 -5.13 10.86 -16.87
N ASN A 141 -5.45 11.25 -15.65
CA ASN A 141 -6.82 11.24 -15.12
C ASN A 141 -7.29 12.61 -14.59
N VAL A 142 -6.84 13.70 -15.20
CA VAL A 142 -7.27 15.05 -14.79
C VAL A 142 -8.80 15.18 -14.81
N GLY A 143 -9.38 15.68 -13.72
CA GLY A 143 -10.83 15.86 -13.55
C GLY A 143 -11.55 14.61 -13.02
N LYS A 144 -10.83 13.52 -12.75
CA LYS A 144 -11.39 12.21 -12.34
C LYS A 144 -11.03 11.86 -10.91
N THR A 145 -11.79 10.89 -10.37
CA THR A 145 -11.50 10.19 -9.12
C THR A 145 -10.99 8.78 -9.48
N VAL A 146 -9.80 8.43 -8.98
CA VAL A 146 -9.10 7.19 -9.30
C VAL A 146 -8.87 6.36 -8.06
N LEU A 147 -9.31 5.09 -8.08
CA LEU A 147 -9.02 4.11 -7.03
C LEU A 147 -7.69 3.40 -7.33
N ILE A 148 -6.81 3.28 -6.32
CA ILE A 148 -5.48 2.67 -6.47
C ILE A 148 -5.24 1.64 -5.38
N GLY A 149 -5.18 0.36 -5.76
CA GLY A 149 -4.79 -0.74 -4.87
C GLY A 149 -3.27 -0.87 -4.75
N THR A 150 -2.73 -0.84 -3.52
CA THR A 150 -1.29 -0.90 -3.27
C THR A 150 -0.97 -1.50 -1.89
N HIS A 151 0.20 -1.18 -1.30
CA HIS A 151 0.81 -1.87 -0.16
C HIS A 151 1.27 -0.90 0.93
N ALA A 152 1.59 -1.45 2.10
CA ALA A 152 1.92 -0.67 3.28
C ALA A 152 3.23 0.11 3.19
N GLY A 153 4.34 -0.54 2.78
CA GLY A 153 5.63 0.12 2.63
C GLY A 153 5.61 1.16 1.51
N PHE A 154 4.95 0.85 0.39
CA PHE A 154 4.69 1.82 -0.68
C PHE A 154 3.98 3.06 -0.14
N LEU A 155 2.84 2.88 0.56
CA LEU A 155 2.07 3.99 1.11
C LEU A 155 2.86 4.80 2.13
N ARG A 156 3.67 4.13 2.96
CA ARG A 156 4.49 4.82 3.97
C ARG A 156 5.57 5.70 3.33
N GLY A 157 6.22 5.23 2.26
CA GLY A 157 7.11 6.05 1.44
C GLY A 157 6.40 7.24 0.79
N MET A 158 5.20 7.01 0.25
CA MET A 158 4.40 8.08 -0.34
C MET A 158 3.87 9.07 0.70
N GLN A 159 3.53 8.64 1.91
CA GLN A 159 3.17 9.55 3.01
C GLN A 159 4.30 10.53 3.34
N CYS A 160 5.56 10.06 3.36
CA CYS A 160 6.70 10.96 3.52
C CYS A 160 6.69 12.05 2.45
N TYR A 161 6.52 11.68 1.19
CA TYR A 161 6.47 12.63 0.09
C TYR A 161 5.28 13.60 0.19
N TRP A 162 4.07 13.11 0.44
CA TRP A 162 2.86 13.95 0.53
C TRP A 162 2.88 14.93 1.69
N GLN A 163 3.57 14.60 2.78
CA GLN A 163 3.67 15.43 3.99
C GLN A 163 4.96 16.26 4.05
N GLY A 164 5.84 16.15 3.04
CA GLY A 164 7.14 16.84 3.05
C GLY A 164 8.09 16.36 4.16
N VAL A 165 7.91 15.11 4.60
CA VAL A 165 8.76 14.48 5.63
C VAL A 165 9.92 13.76 4.93
N PRO A 166 11.18 14.03 5.26
CA PRO A 166 12.31 13.32 4.67
C PRO A 166 12.31 11.84 5.11
N LEU A 167 12.86 10.95 4.26
CA LEU A 167 12.89 9.51 4.53
C LEU A 167 13.59 9.16 5.84
N GLU A 168 14.60 9.92 6.26
CA GLU A 168 15.30 9.76 7.54
C GLU A 168 14.36 9.88 8.74
N ARG A 169 13.20 10.49 8.55
CA ARG A 169 12.15 10.62 9.57
C ARG A 169 10.95 9.74 9.33
N MET A 170 11.04 8.77 8.41
CA MET A 170 9.94 7.84 8.10
C MET A 170 9.48 7.03 9.31
N LYS A 171 10.33 6.82 10.31
CA LYS A 171 9.96 6.19 11.58
C LYS A 171 8.81 6.90 12.30
N ASP A 172 8.65 8.22 12.08
CA ASP A 172 7.59 9.04 12.67
C ASP A 172 6.25 8.90 11.91
N ILE A 173 6.26 8.28 10.74
CA ILE A 173 5.08 8.03 9.91
C ILE A 173 4.45 6.68 10.30
N PRO A 174 3.17 6.65 10.66
CA PRO A 174 2.52 5.41 11.06
C PRO A 174 2.31 4.46 9.88
N TRP A 175 2.28 3.15 10.17
CA TRP A 175 1.79 2.16 9.25
C TRP A 175 0.28 2.33 9.05
N VAL A 176 -0.19 2.16 7.83
CA VAL A 176 -1.61 2.13 7.52
C VAL A 176 -2.17 0.71 7.68
N PRO A 177 -3.35 0.52 8.30
CA PRO A 177 -3.98 -0.80 8.44
C PRO A 177 -4.35 -1.44 7.10
N ASN A 178 -4.53 -2.78 7.06
CA ASN A 178 -5.07 -3.48 5.90
C ASN A 178 -6.43 -2.93 5.49
N ALA A 179 -6.69 -2.86 4.20
CA ALA A 179 -7.89 -2.31 3.57
C ALA A 179 -8.21 -0.84 3.94
N SER A 180 -7.29 -0.11 4.60
CA SER A 180 -7.47 1.31 4.89
C SER A 180 -7.51 2.16 3.63
N VAL A 181 -8.22 3.29 3.70
CA VAL A 181 -8.40 4.26 2.62
C VAL A 181 -7.64 5.54 2.94
N THR A 182 -6.82 6.00 2.00
CA THR A 182 -6.10 7.29 2.06
C THR A 182 -6.44 8.12 0.82
N VAL A 183 -6.83 9.37 0.99
CA VAL A 183 -7.23 10.25 -0.12
C VAL A 183 -6.21 11.37 -0.30
N VAL A 184 -5.75 11.53 -1.54
CA VAL A 184 -4.80 12.57 -1.95
C VAL A 184 -5.31 13.26 -3.20
N ARG A 185 -5.27 14.59 -3.22
CA ARG A 185 -5.61 15.40 -4.41
C ARG A 185 -4.34 15.92 -5.07
N TYR A 186 -4.27 15.75 -6.38
CA TYR A 186 -3.19 16.28 -7.21
C TYR A 186 -3.69 17.49 -8.01
N ASN A 187 -3.00 18.61 -7.89
CA ASN A 187 -3.27 19.81 -8.67
C ASN A 187 -1.99 20.28 -9.36
N GLY A 188 -1.90 20.10 -10.68
CA GLY A 188 -0.71 20.47 -11.45
C GLY A 188 0.57 19.80 -10.95
N GLY A 189 0.49 18.52 -10.57
CA GLY A 189 1.63 17.74 -10.04
C GLY A 189 1.87 17.89 -8.53
N THR A 190 1.23 18.85 -7.86
CA THR A 190 1.38 19.06 -6.41
C THR A 190 0.35 18.24 -5.63
N PRO A 191 0.77 17.32 -4.75
CA PRO A 191 -0.12 16.53 -3.91
C PRO A 191 -0.60 17.29 -2.68
N ALA A 192 -1.84 17.03 -2.25
CA ALA A 192 -2.39 17.43 -0.97
C ALA A 192 -3.05 16.24 -0.29
N LEU A 193 -2.55 15.82 0.86
CA LEU A 193 -3.14 14.76 1.66
C LEU A 193 -4.47 15.28 2.28
N ILE A 194 -5.57 14.59 1.98
CA ILE A 194 -6.92 14.97 2.43
C ILE A 194 -7.36 14.15 3.64
N SER A 195 -7.19 12.82 3.56
CA SER A 195 -7.45 11.91 4.68
C SER A 195 -6.46 10.78 4.66
N LEU A 196 -6.17 10.23 5.86
CA LEU A 196 -5.16 9.20 6.03
C LEU A 196 -5.75 7.99 6.76
N ALA A 197 -5.58 6.82 6.15
CA ALA A 197 -5.82 5.52 6.76
C ALA A 197 -7.21 5.34 7.41
N ASP A 198 -8.27 5.81 6.75
CA ASP A 198 -9.64 5.58 7.21
C ASP A 198 -9.97 4.07 7.21
N VAL A 199 -10.41 3.57 8.36
CA VAL A 199 -10.86 2.20 8.60
C VAL A 199 -12.25 2.16 9.26
N SER A 200 -12.98 3.27 9.29
CA SER A 200 -14.27 3.41 9.99
C SER A 200 -15.31 2.40 9.54
N PHE A 201 -15.19 1.90 8.31
CA PHE A 201 -16.07 0.90 7.71
C PHE A 201 -15.69 -0.56 8.01
N LEU A 202 -14.53 -0.81 8.64
CA LEU A 202 -14.01 -2.17 8.92
C LEU A 202 -14.49 -2.71 10.27
N GLN A 203 -15.66 -2.32 10.76
CA GLN A 203 -16.18 -2.77 12.05
C GLN A 203 -16.21 -4.31 12.14
N GLY A 204 -15.48 -4.86 13.14
CA GLY A 204 -15.39 -6.30 13.37
C GLY A 204 -14.49 -7.10 12.40
N VAL A 205 -13.83 -6.42 11.45
CA VAL A 205 -12.90 -7.05 10.47
C VAL A 205 -11.55 -6.32 10.37
N ILE A 206 -11.14 -5.61 11.41
CA ILE A 206 -9.85 -4.92 11.47
C ILE A 206 -8.75 -5.95 11.75
N THR A 207 -7.67 -5.93 10.96
CA THR A 207 -6.45 -6.69 11.27
C THR A 207 -5.73 -6.02 12.43
N GLU A 208 -5.44 -6.74 13.50
CA GLU A 208 -4.52 -6.27 14.53
C GLU A 208 -3.10 -6.23 13.93
N LEU A 209 -2.51 -5.04 13.90
CA LEU A 209 -1.12 -4.90 13.49
C LEU A 209 -0.24 -5.66 14.47
N THR A 210 0.51 -6.65 14.00
CA THR A 210 1.48 -7.37 14.82
C THR A 210 2.50 -6.37 15.39
N LYS A 211 2.60 -6.33 16.72
CA LYS A 211 3.58 -5.49 17.40
C LYS A 211 4.98 -5.96 16.99
N GLY A 212 5.73 -5.13 16.29
CA GLY A 212 7.13 -5.39 15.93
C GLY A 212 7.46 -5.41 14.43
N ILE A 213 6.58 -4.91 13.57
CA ILE A 213 6.91 -4.63 12.16
C ILE A 213 7.16 -3.14 11.97
#